data_ea398c313caa8a99846e8f0564a8359d
#
_entry.id   ea398c313caa8a99846e8f0564a8359d
#
_cell.length_a   1.000
_cell.length_b   1.000
_cell.length_c   1.000
_cell.angle_alpha   90.00
_cell.angle_beta   90.00
_cell.angle_gamma   90.00
#
_symmetry.space_group_name_H-M   'P 1'
#
loop_
_entity.id
_entity.type
_entity.pdbx_description
1 polymer ?
#
loop_
_entity_poly.entity_id
_entity_poly.type
_entity_poly.pdbx_seq_one_letter_code
_entity_poly.pdbx_strand_id
1 'polypeptide(L)'
;ILPCIDLGCFIYADQPATCFHILAVVLPMLFTRPALWNILRTALYEGVFACCVVTFKTPEVAAMDLMDAGLFGVMACVISTYYVRALTDNVVARCKLKVIAETDLNTQIPNRNAYENHMHEYPLRCANSLSCVYVDVNGLHELNNTKGHDAGDVMLKIVAQEMTKIFGRKDTYRIGGDEFVAFVVDTDLRHVREM
;
A
#
# COMPACT_ATOMS: atom_id res chain seq x y z
N ILE A 1 -28.80 4.77 4.85
CA ILE A 1 -29.15 6.18 5.13
C ILE A 1 -30.61 6.47 4.78
N LEU A 2 -31.10 6.12 3.58
CA LEU A 2 -32.50 6.37 3.20
C LEU A 2 -33.53 5.86 4.23
N PRO A 3 -33.46 4.58 4.73
CA PRO A 3 -34.36 4.11 5.77
C PRO A 3 -34.30 4.92 7.08
N CYS A 4 -33.15 5.52 7.39
CA CYS A 4 -33.01 6.35 8.59
C CYS A 4 -33.61 7.74 8.42
N ILE A 5 -33.60 8.29 7.19
CA ILE A 5 -34.31 9.50 6.85
C ILE A 5 -35.83 9.24 6.93
N ASP A 6 -36.28 8.13 6.33
CA ASP A 6 -37.68 7.73 6.40
C ASP A 6 -38.17 7.60 7.88
N LEU A 7 -37.40 6.87 8.72
CA LEU A 7 -37.75 6.67 10.12
C LEU A 7 -37.71 7.98 10.90
N GLY A 8 -36.71 8.81 10.70
CA GLY A 8 -36.51 10.05 11.45
C GLY A 8 -37.37 11.22 10.98
N CYS A 9 -37.71 11.32 9.68
CA CYS A 9 -38.45 12.47 9.16
C CYS A 9 -39.94 12.21 8.91
N PHE A 10 -40.31 10.96 8.59
CA PHE A 10 -41.70 10.63 8.22
C PHE A 10 -42.44 9.89 9.33
N ILE A 11 -41.79 8.90 9.99
CA ILE A 11 -42.46 8.05 11.00
C ILE A 11 -42.42 8.71 12.37
N TYR A 12 -41.30 9.33 12.75
CA TYR A 12 -41.09 10.00 14.03
C TYR A 12 -40.80 11.49 13.88
N ALA A 13 -41.70 12.21 13.19
CA ALA A 13 -41.49 13.63 12.86
C ALA A 13 -41.38 14.54 14.11
N ASP A 14 -41.92 14.12 15.24
CA ASP A 14 -41.86 14.85 16.52
C ASP A 14 -40.63 14.54 17.37
N GLN A 15 -39.74 13.68 16.89
CA GLN A 15 -38.54 13.27 17.63
C GLN A 15 -37.24 13.56 16.84
N PRO A 16 -36.10 13.81 17.52
CA PRO A 16 -34.78 13.98 16.86
C PRO A 16 -34.36 12.74 16.10
N ALA A 17 -33.72 12.95 14.95
CA ALA A 17 -33.26 11.88 14.03
C ALA A 17 -31.88 11.34 14.39
N THR A 18 -31.67 10.88 15.62
CA THR A 18 -30.38 10.42 16.15
C THR A 18 -29.73 9.29 15.34
N CYS A 19 -30.53 8.35 14.81
CA CYS A 19 -30.00 7.24 13.98
C CYS A 19 -29.35 7.71 12.68
N PHE A 20 -29.86 8.78 12.08
CA PHE A 20 -29.27 9.36 10.87
C PHE A 20 -27.87 9.91 11.17
N HIS A 21 -27.71 10.68 12.24
CA HIS A 21 -26.43 11.31 12.60
C HIS A 21 -25.35 10.28 12.90
N ILE A 22 -25.68 9.20 13.62
CA ILE A 22 -24.74 8.10 13.89
C ILE A 22 -24.26 7.46 12.58
N LEU A 23 -25.18 7.17 11.66
CA LEU A 23 -24.83 6.57 10.36
C LEU A 23 -24.05 7.52 9.45
N ALA A 24 -24.32 8.82 9.51
CA ALA A 24 -23.59 9.83 8.76
C ALA A 24 -22.10 9.86 9.14
N VAL A 25 -21.75 9.59 10.41
CA VAL A 25 -20.38 9.47 10.90
C VAL A 25 -19.75 8.13 10.53
N VAL A 26 -20.46 7.02 10.73
CA VAL A 26 -19.90 5.66 10.58
C VAL A 26 -19.75 5.24 9.10
N LEU A 27 -20.73 5.58 8.27
CA LEU A 27 -20.76 5.11 6.88
C LEU A 27 -19.55 5.55 6.04
N PRO A 28 -19.01 6.78 6.14
CA PRO A 28 -17.80 7.18 5.43
C PRO A 28 -16.57 6.34 5.80
N MET A 29 -16.51 5.79 7.00
CA MET A 29 -15.39 4.95 7.46
C MET A 29 -15.36 3.56 6.82
N LEU A 30 -16.54 3.04 6.41
CA LEU A 30 -16.63 1.72 5.79
C LEU A 30 -16.07 1.68 4.35
N PHE A 31 -15.86 2.84 3.74
CA PHE A 31 -15.40 2.95 2.35
C PHE A 31 -14.09 3.71 2.27
N THR A 32 -13.03 3.02 1.86
CA THR A 32 -11.69 3.59 1.62
C THR A 32 -11.65 4.35 0.28
N ARG A 33 -12.37 5.46 0.20
CA ARG A 33 -12.38 6.35 -0.97
C ARG A 33 -11.55 7.60 -0.69
N PRO A 34 -11.04 8.30 -1.73
CA PRO A 34 -10.38 9.58 -1.55
C PRO A 34 -11.22 10.55 -0.72
N ALA A 35 -10.58 11.36 0.13
CA ALA A 35 -11.24 12.26 1.07
C ALA A 35 -12.30 13.16 0.42
N LEU A 36 -12.03 13.65 -0.80
CA LEU A 36 -12.97 14.47 -1.57
C LEU A 36 -14.30 13.76 -1.81
N TRP A 37 -14.29 12.47 -2.18
CA TRP A 37 -15.51 11.69 -2.41
C TRP A 37 -16.31 11.48 -1.12
N ASN A 38 -15.64 11.30 0.01
CA ASN A 38 -16.30 11.19 1.31
C ASN A 38 -16.96 12.51 1.71
N ILE A 39 -16.29 13.64 1.51
CA ILE A 39 -16.82 14.99 1.77
C ILE A 39 -18.06 15.24 0.89
N LEU A 40 -17.96 15.03 -0.42
CA LEU A 40 -19.07 15.25 -1.35
C LEU A 40 -20.29 14.38 -1.02
N ARG A 41 -20.07 13.12 -0.68
CA ARG A 41 -21.13 12.20 -0.29
C ARG A 41 -21.79 12.60 1.02
N THR A 42 -20.99 12.98 2.03
CA THR A 42 -21.54 13.48 3.30
C THR A 42 -22.36 14.74 3.07
N ALA A 43 -21.84 15.71 2.31
CA ALA A 43 -22.57 16.93 1.98
C ALA A 43 -23.89 16.66 1.22
N LEU A 44 -23.90 15.67 0.32
CA LEU A 44 -25.14 15.25 -0.36
C LEU A 44 -26.17 14.68 0.62
N TYR A 45 -25.74 13.80 1.52
CA TYR A 45 -26.65 13.18 2.49
C TYR A 45 -27.20 14.19 3.51
N GLU A 46 -26.35 15.10 4.00
CA GLU A 46 -26.76 16.20 4.88
C GLU A 46 -27.72 17.17 4.17
N GLY A 47 -27.46 17.46 2.91
CA GLY A 47 -28.35 18.31 2.11
C GLY A 47 -29.73 17.71 1.89
N VAL A 48 -29.81 16.42 1.56
CA VAL A 48 -31.09 15.71 1.44
C VAL A 48 -31.81 15.65 2.79
N PHE A 49 -31.09 15.33 3.85
CA PHE A 49 -31.65 15.29 5.22
C PHE A 49 -32.20 16.65 5.64
N ALA A 50 -31.44 17.73 5.45
CA ALA A 50 -31.89 19.09 5.78
C ALA A 50 -33.16 19.48 5.03
N CYS A 51 -33.26 19.12 3.75
CA CYS A 51 -34.47 19.37 2.95
C CYS A 51 -35.69 18.62 3.54
N CYS A 52 -35.52 17.36 3.92
CA CYS A 52 -36.58 16.55 4.53
C CYS A 52 -37.02 17.12 5.91
N VAL A 53 -36.02 17.50 6.74
CA VAL A 53 -36.29 18.05 8.08
C VAL A 53 -37.12 19.32 8.01
N VAL A 54 -36.74 20.26 7.15
CA VAL A 54 -37.45 21.55 6.98
C VAL A 54 -38.88 21.36 6.43
N THR A 55 -39.09 20.30 5.64
CA THR A 55 -40.39 20.06 5.00
C THR A 55 -41.37 19.34 5.89
N PHE A 56 -40.90 18.40 6.72
CA PHE A 56 -41.78 17.44 7.41
C PHE A 56 -41.79 17.55 8.93
N LYS A 57 -40.87 18.31 9.54
CA LYS A 57 -40.78 18.44 11.02
C LYS A 57 -41.29 19.77 11.53
N THR A 58 -41.64 19.80 12.84
CA THR A 58 -41.97 21.03 13.52
C THR A 58 -40.75 21.95 13.60
N PRO A 59 -40.88 23.29 13.61
CA PRO A 59 -39.76 24.23 13.61
C PRO A 59 -38.75 24.01 14.74
N GLU A 60 -39.24 23.60 15.92
CA GLU A 60 -38.42 23.39 17.12
C GLU A 60 -37.51 22.15 16.93
N VAL A 61 -38.08 21.02 16.49
CA VAL A 61 -37.30 19.78 16.23
C VAL A 61 -36.40 19.95 15.02
N ALA A 62 -36.88 20.66 13.99
CA ALA A 62 -36.09 20.95 12.81
C ALA A 62 -34.80 21.76 13.12
N ALA A 63 -34.90 22.76 14.00
CA ALA A 63 -33.74 23.55 14.41
C ALA A 63 -32.69 22.67 15.14
N MET A 64 -33.13 21.77 16.02
CA MET A 64 -32.21 20.86 16.72
C MET A 64 -31.56 19.87 15.76
N ASP A 65 -32.32 19.24 14.86
CA ASP A 65 -31.78 18.29 13.89
C ASP A 65 -30.79 18.94 12.89
N LEU A 66 -31.01 20.17 12.47
CA LEU A 66 -30.10 20.92 11.61
C LEU A 66 -28.81 21.28 12.33
N MET A 67 -28.87 21.67 13.61
CA MET A 67 -27.66 21.91 14.39
C MET A 67 -26.84 20.62 14.56
N ASP A 68 -27.51 19.53 14.89
CA ASP A 68 -26.87 18.20 15.03
C ASP A 68 -26.29 17.73 13.70
N ALA A 69 -27.00 17.88 12.58
CA ALA A 69 -26.53 17.57 11.24
C ALA A 69 -25.23 18.31 10.91
N GLY A 70 -25.20 19.63 11.15
CA GLY A 70 -24.01 20.41 10.95
C GLY A 70 -22.81 19.94 11.78
N LEU A 71 -23.02 19.68 13.07
CA LEU A 71 -21.97 19.19 13.96
C LEU A 71 -21.47 17.79 13.56
N PHE A 72 -22.37 16.85 13.36
CA PHE A 72 -22.02 15.49 12.98
C PHE A 72 -21.43 15.40 11.56
N GLY A 73 -21.90 16.22 10.61
CA GLY A 73 -21.35 16.33 9.27
C GLY A 73 -19.88 16.80 9.27
N VAL A 74 -19.56 17.85 10.04
CA VAL A 74 -18.17 18.30 10.22
C VAL A 74 -17.34 17.20 10.87
N MET A 75 -17.84 16.58 11.93
CA MET A 75 -17.15 15.49 12.62
C MET A 75 -16.90 14.29 11.68
N ALA A 76 -17.88 13.91 10.88
CA ALA A 76 -17.75 12.85 9.87
C ALA A 76 -16.64 13.15 8.84
N CYS A 77 -16.57 14.39 8.35
CA CYS A 77 -15.53 14.82 7.41
C CYS A 77 -14.14 14.77 8.04
N VAL A 78 -13.98 15.26 9.26
CA VAL A 78 -12.69 15.25 9.98
C VAL A 78 -12.23 13.81 10.24
N ILE A 79 -13.08 12.98 10.83
CA ILE A 79 -12.76 11.60 11.18
C ILE A 79 -12.47 10.78 9.92
N SER A 80 -13.30 10.90 8.88
CA SER A 80 -13.11 10.21 7.60
C SER A 80 -11.79 10.60 6.93
N THR A 81 -11.46 11.88 6.93
CA THR A 81 -10.19 12.37 6.35
C THR A 81 -8.99 11.83 7.13
N TYR A 82 -9.04 11.89 8.45
CA TYR A 82 -7.99 11.34 9.31
C TYR A 82 -7.82 9.82 9.10
N TYR A 83 -8.93 9.08 9.09
CA TYR A 83 -8.91 7.63 8.91
C TYR A 83 -8.30 7.20 7.57
N VAL A 84 -8.71 7.85 6.46
CA VAL A 84 -8.14 7.57 5.12
C VAL A 84 -6.65 7.89 5.08
N ARG A 85 -6.20 9.00 5.67
CA ARG A 85 -4.79 9.35 5.77
C ARG A 85 -4.02 8.31 6.55
N ALA A 86 -4.50 7.93 7.74
CA ALA A 86 -3.84 6.94 8.58
C ALA A 86 -3.70 5.57 7.88
N LEU A 87 -4.71 5.13 7.13
CA LEU A 87 -4.63 3.91 6.32
C LEU A 87 -3.58 4.03 5.21
N THR A 88 -3.57 5.15 4.49
CA THR A 88 -2.61 5.40 3.41
C THR A 88 -1.18 5.43 3.94
N ASP A 89 -0.94 6.14 5.03
CA ASP A 89 0.38 6.24 5.67
C ASP A 89 0.87 4.87 6.15
N ASN A 90 -0.01 4.05 6.72
CA ASN A 90 0.31 2.68 7.12
C ASN A 90 0.69 1.79 5.92
N VAL A 91 -0.03 1.88 4.80
CA VAL A 91 0.31 1.13 3.58
C VAL A 91 1.64 1.57 3.02
N VAL A 92 1.87 2.89 2.90
CA VAL A 92 3.14 3.46 2.43
C VAL A 92 4.31 3.05 3.34
N ALA A 93 4.12 3.12 4.65
CA ALA A 93 5.13 2.70 5.62
C ALA A 93 5.49 1.20 5.47
N ARG A 94 4.48 0.33 5.33
CA ARG A 94 4.69 -1.11 5.09
C ARG A 94 5.44 -1.38 3.79
N CYS A 95 5.09 -0.68 2.70
CA CYS A 95 5.82 -0.81 1.43
C CYS A 95 7.28 -0.38 1.56
N LYS A 96 7.55 0.75 2.22
CA LYS A 96 8.92 1.22 2.48
C LYS A 96 9.71 0.22 3.33
N LEU A 97 9.11 -0.30 4.41
CA LEU A 97 9.73 -1.30 5.26
C LEU A 97 10.06 -2.58 4.48
N LYS A 98 9.16 -3.04 3.62
CA LYS A 98 9.40 -4.19 2.75
C LYS A 98 10.60 -3.95 1.81
N VAL A 99 10.65 -2.80 1.14
CA VAL A 99 11.78 -2.45 0.25
C VAL A 99 13.10 -2.45 1.02
N ILE A 100 13.15 -1.84 2.21
CA ILE A 100 14.37 -1.81 3.05
C ILE A 100 14.75 -3.22 3.49
N ALA A 101 13.78 -4.05 3.89
CA ALA A 101 14.03 -5.42 4.36
C ALA A 101 14.48 -6.37 3.24
N GLU A 102 14.12 -6.10 1.97
CA GLU A 102 14.37 -6.97 0.83
C GLU A 102 15.44 -6.44 -0.15
N THR A 103 16.09 -5.30 0.16
CA THR A 103 17.12 -4.70 -0.71
C THR A 103 18.48 -4.68 -0.02
N ASP A 104 19.52 -5.06 -0.73
CA ASP A 104 20.91 -4.89 -0.28
C ASP A 104 21.33 -3.42 -0.38
N LEU A 105 21.80 -2.84 0.72
CA LEU A 105 22.07 -1.41 0.82
C LEU A 105 23.27 -0.98 -0.04
N ASN A 106 24.24 -1.86 -0.26
CA ASN A 106 25.43 -1.55 -1.05
C ASN A 106 25.14 -1.64 -2.56
N THR A 107 24.60 -2.78 -3.01
CA THR A 107 24.40 -3.07 -4.43
C THR A 107 23.03 -2.64 -4.97
N GLN A 108 22.10 -2.32 -4.09
CA GLN A 108 20.71 -1.91 -4.41
C GLN A 108 19.89 -2.97 -5.17
N ILE A 109 20.35 -4.22 -5.24
CA ILE A 109 19.56 -5.36 -5.76
C ILE A 109 18.86 -6.08 -4.61
N PRO A 110 17.92 -6.99 -4.89
CA PRO A 110 17.32 -7.86 -3.88
C PRO A 110 18.36 -8.61 -3.05
N ASN A 111 18.15 -8.62 -1.73
CA ASN A 111 19.04 -9.28 -0.77
C ASN A 111 18.63 -10.73 -0.50
N ARG A 112 19.31 -11.39 0.45
CA ARG A 112 19.03 -12.76 0.87
C ARG A 112 17.59 -12.95 1.35
N ASN A 113 17.04 -12.01 2.09
CA ASN A 113 15.67 -12.10 2.58
C ASN A 113 14.65 -12.09 1.42
N ALA A 114 14.88 -11.24 0.40
CA ALA A 114 14.09 -11.26 -0.82
C ALA A 114 14.21 -12.60 -1.57
N TYR A 115 15.43 -13.16 -1.66
CA TYR A 115 15.66 -14.48 -2.25
C TYR A 115 14.84 -15.56 -1.54
N GLU A 116 14.93 -15.66 -0.22
CA GLU A 116 14.21 -16.66 0.59
C GLU A 116 12.68 -16.50 0.45
N ASN A 117 12.16 -15.29 0.36
CA ASN A 117 10.73 -15.03 0.16
C ASN A 117 10.24 -15.38 -1.25
N HIS A 118 11.05 -15.12 -2.29
CA HIS A 118 10.61 -15.24 -3.68
C HIS A 118 10.98 -16.58 -4.34
N MET A 119 11.96 -17.31 -3.82
CA MET A 119 12.43 -18.57 -4.45
C MET A 119 11.30 -19.58 -4.72
N HIS A 120 10.27 -19.60 -3.89
CA HIS A 120 9.13 -20.50 -4.03
C HIS A 120 8.18 -20.13 -5.18
N GLU A 121 8.27 -18.91 -5.72
CA GLU A 121 7.45 -18.43 -6.83
C GLU A 121 7.98 -18.90 -8.19
N TYR A 122 9.30 -19.17 -8.31
CA TYR A 122 9.94 -19.50 -9.58
C TYR A 122 9.41 -20.80 -10.21
N PRO A 123 9.20 -21.90 -9.48
CA PRO A 123 8.58 -23.11 -10.04
C PRO A 123 7.18 -22.87 -10.62
N LEU A 124 6.45 -21.88 -10.09
CA LEU A 124 5.11 -21.52 -10.56
C LEU A 124 5.14 -20.61 -11.79
N ARG A 125 6.27 -19.91 -12.02
CA ARG A 125 6.47 -18.98 -13.14
C ARG A 125 7.04 -19.67 -14.38
N CYS A 126 7.67 -20.84 -14.24
CA CYS A 126 8.27 -21.55 -15.35
C CYS A 126 7.31 -22.59 -15.95
N ALA A 127 7.25 -22.65 -17.29
CA ALA A 127 6.50 -23.66 -18.03
C ALA A 127 7.37 -24.85 -18.44
N ASN A 128 8.65 -24.61 -18.79
CA ASN A 128 9.53 -25.61 -19.36
C ASN A 128 10.82 -25.81 -18.57
N SER A 129 11.48 -24.74 -18.17
CA SER A 129 12.80 -24.84 -17.52
C SER A 129 13.04 -23.70 -16.54
N LEU A 130 13.74 -24.01 -15.46
CA LEU A 130 14.23 -23.07 -14.48
C LEU A 130 15.75 -23.29 -14.32
N SER A 131 16.53 -22.27 -14.61
CA SER A 131 17.98 -22.29 -14.37
C SER A 131 18.33 -21.37 -13.20
N CYS A 132 19.22 -21.83 -12.34
CA CYS A 132 19.80 -21.04 -11.25
C CYS A 132 21.28 -20.80 -11.56
N VAL A 133 21.66 -19.55 -11.63
CA VAL A 133 23.05 -19.10 -11.85
C VAL A 133 23.59 -18.61 -10.51
N TYR A 134 24.63 -19.26 -9.99
CA TYR A 134 25.31 -18.90 -8.78
C TYR A 134 26.66 -18.29 -9.12
N VAL A 135 26.95 -17.12 -8.56
CA VAL A 135 28.19 -16.36 -8.79
C VAL A 135 28.83 -16.03 -7.45
N ASP A 136 30.12 -16.37 -7.34
CA ASP A 136 30.99 -16.01 -6.22
C ASP A 136 32.09 -15.08 -6.72
N VAL A 137 32.30 -13.95 -6.01
CA VAL A 137 33.23 -12.91 -6.44
C VAL A 137 34.62 -13.14 -5.85
N ASN A 138 35.49 -13.75 -6.64
CA ASN A 138 36.86 -14.04 -6.22
C ASN A 138 37.71 -12.80 -5.96
N GLY A 139 38.57 -12.85 -4.96
CA GLY A 139 39.55 -11.80 -4.67
C GLY A 139 38.99 -10.58 -3.90
N LEU A 140 37.74 -10.58 -3.50
CA LEU A 140 37.15 -9.48 -2.72
C LEU A 140 37.93 -9.20 -1.42
N HIS A 141 38.33 -10.25 -0.72
CA HIS A 141 39.08 -10.13 0.54
C HIS A 141 40.47 -9.52 0.33
N GLU A 142 41.17 -9.93 -0.72
CA GLU A 142 42.47 -9.38 -1.09
C GLU A 142 42.37 -7.91 -1.52
N LEU A 143 41.34 -7.57 -2.29
CA LEU A 143 41.06 -6.20 -2.71
C LEU A 143 40.75 -5.30 -1.49
N ASN A 144 39.97 -5.77 -0.56
CA ASN A 144 39.67 -5.05 0.70
C ASN A 144 40.92 -4.81 1.54
N ASN A 145 41.81 -5.81 1.63
CA ASN A 145 43.04 -5.70 2.40
C ASN A 145 44.05 -4.74 1.75
N THR A 146 44.08 -4.65 0.43
CA THR A 146 45.05 -3.85 -0.31
C THR A 146 44.59 -2.43 -0.61
N LYS A 147 43.29 -2.24 -0.90
CA LYS A 147 42.71 -0.96 -1.35
C LYS A 147 41.59 -0.44 -0.46
N GLY A 148 41.26 -1.15 0.61
CA GLY A 148 40.19 -0.78 1.54
C GLY A 148 38.81 -1.25 1.10
N HIS A 149 37.86 -1.21 2.04
CA HIS A 149 36.47 -1.69 1.86
C HIS A 149 35.70 -0.94 0.77
N ASP A 150 36.00 0.35 0.56
CA ASP A 150 35.36 1.14 -0.52
C ASP A 150 35.62 0.56 -1.91
N ALA A 151 36.83 0.02 -2.16
CA ALA A 151 37.18 -0.62 -3.41
C ALA A 151 36.41 -1.94 -3.61
N GLY A 152 36.23 -2.73 -2.55
CA GLY A 152 35.40 -3.93 -2.59
C GLY A 152 33.93 -3.61 -2.83
N ASP A 153 33.41 -2.56 -2.22
CA ASP A 153 32.04 -2.09 -2.42
C ASP A 153 31.79 -1.68 -3.88
N VAL A 154 32.75 -1.01 -4.51
CA VAL A 154 32.67 -0.68 -5.95
C VAL A 154 32.67 -1.94 -6.80
N MET A 155 33.53 -2.92 -6.49
CA MET A 155 33.57 -4.21 -7.21
C MET A 155 32.22 -4.93 -7.13
N LEU A 156 31.62 -5.03 -5.95
CA LEU A 156 30.32 -5.66 -5.75
C LEU A 156 29.18 -4.94 -6.50
N LYS A 157 29.23 -3.61 -6.54
CA LYS A 157 28.28 -2.80 -7.35
C LYS A 157 28.40 -3.09 -8.84
N ILE A 158 29.62 -3.21 -9.35
CA ILE A 158 29.86 -3.54 -10.76
C ILE A 158 29.29 -4.93 -11.09
N VAL A 159 29.61 -5.93 -10.27
CA VAL A 159 29.05 -7.30 -10.46
C VAL A 159 27.53 -7.29 -10.44
N ALA A 160 26.92 -6.63 -9.46
CA ALA A 160 25.47 -6.50 -9.39
C ALA A 160 24.86 -5.83 -10.62
N GLN A 161 25.50 -4.78 -11.15
CA GLN A 161 25.07 -4.09 -12.35
C GLN A 161 25.14 -4.98 -13.59
N GLU A 162 26.24 -5.72 -13.78
CA GLU A 162 26.38 -6.62 -14.93
C GLU A 162 25.39 -7.78 -14.85
N MET A 163 25.23 -8.41 -13.68
CA MET A 163 24.22 -9.44 -13.50
C MET A 163 22.79 -8.93 -13.75
N THR A 164 22.50 -7.71 -13.31
CA THR A 164 21.16 -7.10 -13.53
C THR A 164 20.89 -6.81 -15.00
N LYS A 165 21.90 -6.45 -15.78
CA LYS A 165 21.76 -6.26 -17.24
C LYS A 165 21.45 -7.56 -17.97
N ILE A 166 22.06 -8.67 -17.51
CA ILE A 166 21.91 -9.97 -18.14
C ILE A 166 20.61 -10.66 -17.70
N PHE A 167 20.37 -10.74 -16.40
CA PHE A 167 19.30 -11.57 -15.81
C PHE A 167 18.04 -10.77 -15.38
N GLY A 168 18.15 -9.43 -15.36
CA GLY A 168 17.11 -8.55 -14.83
C GLY A 168 17.19 -8.37 -13.32
N ARG A 169 16.84 -7.15 -12.85
CA ARG A 169 16.97 -6.77 -11.45
C ARG A 169 16.08 -7.61 -10.50
N LYS A 170 14.90 -8.05 -10.96
CA LYS A 170 13.93 -8.78 -10.14
C LYS A 170 14.35 -10.22 -9.86
N ASP A 171 15.15 -10.77 -10.74
CA ASP A 171 15.57 -12.17 -10.72
C ASP A 171 17.04 -12.33 -10.32
N THR A 172 17.70 -11.25 -9.87
CA THR A 172 19.09 -11.21 -9.38
C THR A 172 19.12 -10.85 -7.91
N TYR A 173 19.86 -11.61 -7.11
CA TYR A 173 19.92 -11.50 -5.64
C TYR A 173 21.36 -11.50 -5.16
N ARG A 174 21.68 -10.73 -4.10
CA ARG A 174 22.90 -10.87 -3.32
C ARG A 174 22.55 -11.64 -2.04
N ILE A 175 23.10 -12.86 -1.89
CA ILE A 175 22.76 -13.78 -0.79
C ILE A 175 23.83 -13.87 0.28
N GLY A 176 25.03 -13.40 0.01
CA GLY A 176 26.16 -13.36 0.92
C GLY A 176 27.02 -12.13 0.73
N GLY A 177 28.21 -12.12 1.33
CA GLY A 177 29.15 -11.01 1.21
C GLY A 177 29.61 -10.81 -0.25
N ASP A 178 29.98 -11.89 -0.92
CA ASP A 178 30.50 -12.01 -2.27
C ASP A 178 29.66 -12.91 -3.17
N GLU A 179 28.55 -13.42 -2.64
CA GLU A 179 27.71 -14.42 -3.30
C GLU A 179 26.47 -13.80 -3.93
N PHE A 180 26.25 -14.12 -5.20
CA PHE A 180 25.08 -13.70 -5.96
C PHE A 180 24.36 -14.88 -6.58
N VAL A 181 23.04 -14.75 -6.73
CA VAL A 181 22.20 -15.74 -7.40
C VAL A 181 21.30 -15.03 -8.40
N ALA A 182 21.12 -15.65 -9.57
CA ALA A 182 20.11 -15.22 -10.53
C ALA A 182 19.27 -16.42 -10.99
N PHE A 183 17.98 -16.16 -11.27
CA PHE A 183 17.08 -17.14 -11.86
C PHE A 183 16.75 -16.77 -13.30
N VAL A 184 16.74 -17.80 -14.16
CA VAL A 184 16.37 -17.68 -15.57
C VAL A 184 15.25 -18.66 -15.87
N VAL A 185 14.12 -18.13 -16.32
CA VAL A 185 12.88 -18.89 -16.56
C VAL A 185 12.73 -19.14 -18.06
N ASP A 186 12.36 -20.38 -18.44
CA ASP A 186 12.00 -20.79 -19.81
C ASP A 186 13.03 -20.45 -20.89
N THR A 187 14.31 -20.51 -20.54
CA THR A 187 15.42 -20.24 -21.45
C THR A 187 16.23 -21.52 -21.69
N ASP A 188 16.67 -21.75 -22.95
CA ASP A 188 17.53 -22.89 -23.29
C ASP A 188 18.86 -22.81 -22.52
N LEU A 189 19.28 -23.96 -21.99
CA LEU A 189 20.51 -24.09 -21.22
C LEU A 189 21.76 -23.64 -22.00
N ARG A 190 21.76 -23.78 -23.33
CA ARG A 190 22.84 -23.28 -24.19
C ARG A 190 22.94 -21.77 -24.13
N HIS A 191 21.82 -21.11 -24.23
CA HIS A 191 21.76 -19.64 -24.18
C HIS A 191 22.14 -19.10 -22.79
N VAL A 192 21.73 -19.79 -21.71
CA VAL A 192 22.13 -19.42 -20.34
C VAL A 192 23.65 -19.52 -20.13
N ARG A 193 24.33 -20.47 -20.81
CA ARG A 193 25.79 -20.62 -20.74
C ARG A 193 26.58 -19.58 -21.54
N GLU A 194 25.93 -18.92 -22.48
CA GLU A 194 26.51 -17.87 -23.32
C GLU A 194 26.27 -16.46 -22.75
N MET A 195 25.36 -16.32 -21.76
CA MET A 195 25.12 -15.11 -21.02
C MET A 195 26.24 -14.80 -20.04
#